data_44658da7e318410868c0da47675a526d
#
_entry.id   44658da7e318410868c0da47675a526d
#
_cell.length_a   1.000
_cell.length_b   1.000
_cell.length_c   1.000
_cell.angle_alpha   90.00
_cell.angle_beta   90.00
_cell.angle_gamma   90.00
#
_symmetry.space_group_name_H-M   'P 1'
#
loop_
_entity.id
_entity.type
_entity.pdbx_description
1 polymer ?
#
loop_
_entity_poly.entity_id
_entity_poly.type
_entity_poly.pdbx_seq_one_letter_code
_entity_poly.pdbx_strand_id
1 'polypeptide(L)'
;MNPFIRKIGFGVLLATLFLPLHSCGLGEDSRDEDNRYVYLRFADPAFEAYCLEHWDLNGDGRISRYEAQRVWDMDCSSLGIKTLAGIEEFTALRKLDCSGNEIVALDVRKCIFMEQLNCSGNALISLDIKGLRFLNRLDCSDNDLTYINLATNAALENLWCG
;
A
#
# COMPACT_ATOMS: atom_id res chain seq x y z
N MET A 1 -7.18 7.32 -35.73
CA MET A 1 -6.20 8.26 -35.15
C MET A 1 -6.45 8.26 -33.62
N ASN A 2 -5.62 7.57 -32.89
CA ASN A 2 -5.80 7.32 -31.47
C ASN A 2 -4.80 8.19 -30.66
N PRO A 3 -5.22 9.08 -29.75
CA PRO A 3 -4.36 10.02 -29.06
C PRO A 3 -3.99 9.56 -27.64
N PHE A 4 -3.45 8.36 -27.47
CA PHE A 4 -2.93 7.90 -26.18
C PHE A 4 -1.46 7.45 -26.30
N ILE A 5 -0.61 8.39 -26.67
CA ILE A 5 0.83 8.23 -26.44
C ILE A 5 1.33 9.52 -25.80
N ARG A 6 1.42 9.52 -24.47
CA ARG A 6 2.25 10.48 -23.74
C ARG A 6 2.50 10.00 -22.31
N LYS A 7 3.62 9.38 -22.10
CA LYS A 7 4.71 9.70 -21.18
C LYS A 7 5.57 8.46 -20.96
N ILE A 8 6.48 8.24 -21.88
CA ILE A 8 7.67 7.44 -21.58
C ILE A 8 8.73 8.45 -21.19
N GLY A 9 8.98 8.58 -19.90
CA GLY A 9 10.08 9.33 -19.32
C GLY A 9 11.27 8.41 -19.14
N PHE A 10 12.27 8.63 -19.98
CA PHE A 10 13.69 8.38 -19.81
C PHE A 10 14.12 7.21 -18.88
N GLY A 11 14.35 6.06 -19.45
CA GLY A 11 15.19 5.01 -18.90
C GLY A 11 16.24 4.64 -19.94
N VAL A 12 17.45 5.01 -19.68
CA VAL A 12 18.63 4.83 -20.52
C VAL A 12 18.88 3.34 -20.78
N LEU A 13 18.82 2.98 -22.07
CA LEU A 13 19.32 1.70 -22.57
C LEU A 13 20.85 1.71 -22.49
N LEU A 14 21.41 1.08 -21.48
CA LEU A 14 22.82 0.68 -21.47
C LEU A 14 22.89 -0.86 -21.39
N ALA A 15 23.01 -1.47 -22.54
CA ALA A 15 23.45 -2.85 -22.64
C ALA A 15 24.94 -2.91 -22.25
N THR A 16 25.24 -3.21 -21.00
CA THR A 16 26.58 -3.59 -20.58
C THR A 16 26.62 -5.07 -20.25
N LEU A 17 27.43 -5.74 -21.01
CA LEU A 17 27.88 -7.11 -20.82
C LEU A 17 28.35 -7.30 -19.38
N PHE A 18 27.57 -7.99 -18.54
CA PHE A 18 28.01 -8.37 -17.21
C PHE A 18 28.70 -9.72 -17.25
N LEU A 19 30.03 -9.67 -17.19
CA LEU A 19 30.85 -10.78 -16.71
C LEU A 19 30.58 -10.96 -15.20
N PRO A 20 30.50 -12.19 -14.68
CA PRO A 20 30.32 -12.42 -13.25
C PRO A 20 31.59 -12.05 -12.50
N LEU A 21 31.65 -10.86 -11.93
CA LEU A 21 32.60 -10.57 -10.87
C LEU A 21 32.08 -11.24 -9.60
N HIS A 22 32.74 -12.28 -9.17
CA HIS A 22 32.67 -12.80 -7.81
C HIS A 22 33.09 -11.69 -6.86
N SER A 23 32.14 -10.94 -6.34
CA SER A 23 32.34 -9.97 -5.27
C SER A 23 31.87 -10.58 -3.96
N CYS A 24 32.77 -10.67 -3.06
CA CYS A 24 32.71 -11.02 -1.65
C CYS A 24 31.47 -10.42 -0.94
N GLY A 25 30.71 -11.31 -0.26
CA GLY A 25 29.63 -11.13 0.66
C GLY A 25 29.40 -9.76 1.30
N LEU A 26 28.32 -9.14 0.86
CA LEU A 26 27.41 -8.44 1.76
C LEU A 26 26.17 -9.32 1.78
N GLY A 27 25.88 -9.91 2.95
CA GLY A 27 24.76 -10.81 3.08
C GLY A 27 23.46 -10.11 2.67
N GLU A 28 22.96 -10.44 1.47
CA GLU A 28 21.57 -10.23 1.16
C GLU A 28 20.79 -11.00 2.21
N ASP A 29 19.95 -10.30 2.96
CA ASP A 29 19.13 -10.91 4.01
C ASP A 29 18.33 -12.04 3.35
N SER A 30 18.58 -13.29 3.75
CA SER A 30 17.94 -14.48 3.18
C SER A 30 16.41 -14.43 3.19
N ARG A 31 15.83 -13.52 3.99
CA ARG A 31 14.39 -13.20 4.02
C ARG A 31 13.87 -12.50 2.78
N ASP A 32 14.73 -11.76 2.07
CA ASP A 32 14.33 -11.04 0.85
C ASP A 32 14.17 -11.99 -0.35
N GLU A 33 14.95 -13.08 -0.41
CA GLU A 33 14.78 -14.07 -1.48
C GLU A 33 13.48 -14.88 -1.31
N ASP A 34 13.12 -15.26 -0.08
CA ASP A 34 11.90 -15.99 0.21
C ASP A 34 10.63 -15.19 -0.16
N ASN A 35 10.67 -13.87 -0.01
CA ASN A 35 9.54 -13.00 -0.30
C ASN A 35 9.33 -12.70 -1.80
N ARG A 36 10.34 -12.89 -2.65
CA ARG A 36 10.24 -12.64 -4.11
C ARG A 36 9.26 -13.58 -4.81
N TYR A 37 9.02 -14.75 -4.25
CA TYR A 37 8.19 -15.80 -4.85
C TYR A 37 6.89 -16.04 -4.08
N VAL A 38 6.60 -15.24 -3.04
CA VAL A 38 5.33 -15.27 -2.33
C VAL A 38 4.44 -14.17 -2.92
N TYR A 39 3.47 -14.55 -3.71
CA TYR A 39 2.57 -13.62 -4.38
C TYR A 39 1.32 -13.33 -3.56
N LEU A 40 0.90 -12.08 -3.59
CA LEU A 40 -0.32 -11.63 -2.96
C LEU A 40 -1.54 -12.11 -3.75
N ARG A 41 -2.66 -12.19 -3.07
CA ARG A 41 -3.98 -12.41 -3.67
C ARG A 41 -4.87 -11.26 -3.28
N PHE A 42 -5.38 -10.58 -4.26
CA PHE A 42 -6.33 -9.49 -4.08
C PHE A 42 -7.75 -10.03 -4.26
N ALA A 43 -8.66 -9.55 -3.42
CA ALA A 43 -10.08 -9.89 -3.54
C ALA A 43 -10.83 -8.87 -4.42
N ASP A 44 -10.24 -7.68 -4.62
CA ASP A 44 -10.83 -6.60 -5.40
C ASP A 44 -10.02 -6.36 -6.68
N PRO A 45 -10.65 -6.49 -7.87
CA PRO A 45 -9.95 -6.32 -9.15
C PRO A 45 -9.44 -4.90 -9.39
N ALA A 46 -10.10 -3.86 -8.85
CA ALA A 46 -9.66 -2.48 -9.01
C ALA A 46 -8.40 -2.24 -8.16
N PHE A 47 -8.37 -2.78 -6.94
CA PHE A 47 -7.18 -2.71 -6.10
C PHE A 47 -6.01 -3.51 -6.69
N GLU A 48 -6.26 -4.72 -7.22
CA GLU A 48 -5.24 -5.52 -7.91
C GLU A 48 -4.66 -4.75 -9.12
N ALA A 49 -5.52 -4.22 -9.98
CA ALA A 49 -5.09 -3.46 -11.16
C ALA A 49 -4.25 -2.24 -10.78
N TYR A 50 -4.64 -1.52 -9.74
CA TYR A 50 -3.89 -0.40 -9.22
C TYR A 50 -2.50 -0.83 -8.70
N CYS A 51 -2.42 -1.91 -7.93
CA CYS A 51 -1.15 -2.43 -7.44
C CYS A 51 -0.22 -2.87 -8.57
N LEU A 52 -0.75 -3.57 -9.58
CA LEU A 52 0.03 -4.02 -10.74
C LEU A 52 0.57 -2.84 -11.56
N GLU A 53 -0.23 -1.78 -11.74
CA GLU A 53 0.21 -0.59 -12.47
C GLU A 53 1.38 0.13 -11.81
N HIS A 54 1.42 0.12 -10.46
CA HIS A 54 2.36 0.95 -9.71
C HIS A 54 3.56 0.18 -9.15
N TRP A 55 3.43 -1.11 -8.84
CA TRP A 55 4.43 -1.85 -8.07
C TRP A 55 4.80 -3.24 -8.59
N ASP A 56 4.31 -3.66 -9.76
CA ASP A 56 4.83 -4.83 -10.46
C ASP A 56 6.19 -4.47 -11.08
N LEU A 57 7.25 -4.55 -10.25
CA LEU A 57 8.58 -4.07 -10.61
C LEU A 57 9.28 -4.98 -11.62
N ASN A 58 8.94 -6.26 -11.63
CA ASN A 58 9.54 -7.25 -12.51
C ASN A 58 8.73 -7.51 -13.78
N GLY A 59 7.47 -7.00 -13.85
CA GLY A 59 6.57 -7.10 -15.00
C GLY A 59 6.01 -8.51 -15.19
N ASP A 60 5.90 -9.31 -14.11
CA ASP A 60 5.40 -10.69 -14.20
C ASP A 60 3.86 -10.79 -14.08
N GLY A 61 3.18 -9.66 -13.91
CA GLY A 61 1.73 -9.57 -13.77
C GLY A 61 1.22 -10.00 -12.40
N ARG A 62 2.06 -9.95 -11.38
CA ARG A 62 1.74 -10.29 -10.00
C ARG A 62 2.41 -9.34 -9.04
N ILE A 63 1.88 -9.22 -7.84
CA ILE A 63 2.56 -8.52 -6.76
C ILE A 63 3.11 -9.56 -5.78
N SER A 64 4.41 -9.59 -5.63
CA SER A 64 5.09 -10.39 -4.62
C SER A 64 5.09 -9.67 -3.28
N ARG A 65 5.30 -10.41 -2.20
CA ARG A 65 5.51 -9.83 -0.86
C ARG A 65 6.74 -8.90 -0.84
N TYR A 66 7.76 -9.23 -1.60
CA TYR A 66 8.95 -8.40 -1.76
C TYR A 66 8.63 -7.00 -2.31
N GLU A 67 7.76 -6.92 -3.31
CA GLU A 67 7.31 -5.64 -3.90
C GLU A 67 6.42 -4.87 -2.92
N ALA A 68 5.43 -5.54 -2.33
CA ALA A 68 4.51 -4.92 -1.38
C ALA A 68 5.24 -4.30 -0.17
N GLN A 69 6.25 -4.97 0.37
CA GLN A 69 7.01 -4.51 1.53
C GLN A 69 7.91 -3.29 1.25
N ARG A 70 7.98 -2.80 0.02
CA ARG A 70 8.74 -1.61 -0.38
C ARG A 70 7.87 -0.39 -0.65
N VAL A 71 6.57 -0.55 -0.53
CA VAL A 71 5.61 0.54 -0.71
C VAL A 71 5.47 1.33 0.59
N TRP A 72 5.75 2.62 0.54
CA TRP A 72 5.68 3.53 1.69
C TRP A 72 4.50 4.50 1.61
N ASP A 73 4.04 4.80 0.41
CA ASP A 73 2.99 5.76 0.12
C ASP A 73 2.04 5.17 -0.92
N MET A 74 0.74 5.20 -0.63
CA MET A 74 -0.30 4.62 -1.48
C MET A 74 -1.48 5.59 -1.55
N ASP A 75 -1.80 6.02 -2.77
CA ASP A 75 -3.02 6.78 -3.06
C ASP A 75 -3.88 5.99 -4.04
N CYS A 76 -4.82 5.24 -3.50
CA CYS A 76 -5.81 4.48 -4.23
C CYS A 76 -7.21 5.07 -4.05
N SER A 77 -7.29 6.41 -3.93
CA SER A 77 -8.54 7.12 -3.73
C SER A 77 -9.43 7.09 -4.97
N SER A 78 -10.74 7.06 -4.77
CA SER A 78 -11.78 7.21 -5.82
C SER A 78 -11.67 6.21 -6.98
N LEU A 79 -11.30 4.97 -6.71
CA LEU A 79 -11.16 3.89 -7.70
C LEU A 79 -12.34 2.90 -7.71
N GLY A 80 -13.35 3.12 -6.86
CA GLY A 80 -14.48 2.21 -6.70
C GLY A 80 -14.13 0.89 -6.03
N ILE A 81 -13.06 0.89 -5.22
CA ILE A 81 -12.58 -0.28 -4.48
C ILE A 81 -13.57 -0.65 -3.38
N LYS A 82 -13.90 -1.93 -3.25
CA LYS A 82 -14.80 -2.46 -2.22
C LYS A 82 -14.07 -3.09 -1.06
N THR A 83 -12.85 -3.55 -1.28
CA THR A 83 -12.01 -4.12 -0.23
C THR A 83 -10.53 -3.95 -0.54
N LEU A 84 -9.76 -3.63 0.49
CA LEU A 84 -8.30 -3.60 0.44
C LEU A 84 -7.69 -4.90 1.01
N ALA A 85 -8.39 -6.04 0.93
CA ALA A 85 -7.81 -7.31 1.32
C ALA A 85 -6.50 -7.57 0.56
N GLY A 86 -5.40 -7.83 1.28
CA GLY A 86 -4.03 -7.84 0.76
C GLY A 86 -3.19 -6.66 1.25
N ILE A 87 -3.82 -5.56 1.73
CA ILE A 87 -3.10 -4.39 2.26
C ILE A 87 -2.21 -4.74 3.47
N GLU A 88 -2.54 -5.79 4.18
CA GLU A 88 -1.78 -6.27 5.33
C GLU A 88 -0.37 -6.76 5.00
N GLU A 89 -0.07 -6.99 3.74
CA GLU A 89 1.28 -7.36 3.28
C GLU A 89 2.16 -6.13 2.96
N PHE A 90 1.58 -4.94 2.89
CA PHE A 90 2.27 -3.66 2.69
C PHE A 90 2.81 -3.12 4.02
N THR A 91 3.67 -3.89 4.67
CA THR A 91 4.08 -3.66 6.07
C THR A 91 4.98 -2.43 6.27
N ALA A 92 5.57 -1.88 5.20
CA ALA A 92 6.36 -0.65 5.26
C ALA A 92 5.52 0.63 5.04
N LEU A 93 4.19 0.49 4.83
CA LEU A 93 3.30 1.59 4.49
C LEU A 93 3.26 2.64 5.61
N ARG A 94 3.49 3.90 5.23
CA ARG A 94 3.45 5.06 6.12
C ARG A 94 2.27 5.98 5.82
N LYS A 95 1.90 6.07 4.54
CA LYS A 95 0.76 6.87 4.11
C LYS A 95 -0.18 6.03 3.28
N LEU A 96 -1.45 6.10 3.61
CA LEU A 96 -2.52 5.48 2.85
C LEU A 96 -3.63 6.49 2.65
N ASP A 97 -3.94 6.78 1.39
CA ASP A 97 -5.18 7.41 0.98
C ASP A 97 -6.03 6.40 0.21
N CYS A 98 -7.12 5.99 0.82
CA CYS A 98 -8.14 5.13 0.21
C CYS A 98 -9.52 5.78 0.24
N SER A 99 -9.55 7.12 0.29
CA SER A 99 -10.78 7.89 0.39
C SER A 99 -11.67 7.77 -0.86
N GLY A 100 -12.97 8.02 -0.68
CA GLY A 100 -13.92 8.05 -1.79
C GLY A 100 -14.11 6.71 -2.50
N ASN A 101 -14.01 5.62 -1.78
CA ASN A 101 -14.23 4.26 -2.27
C ASN A 101 -15.53 3.64 -1.69
N GLU A 102 -15.73 2.34 -1.86
CA GLU A 102 -16.89 1.59 -1.36
C GLU A 102 -16.48 0.58 -0.27
N ILE A 103 -15.44 0.90 0.52
CA ILE A 103 -14.82 -0.03 1.48
C ILE A 103 -15.73 -0.16 2.71
N VAL A 104 -16.10 -1.39 3.05
CA VAL A 104 -16.93 -1.68 4.24
C VAL A 104 -16.12 -2.16 5.44
N ALA A 105 -14.90 -2.64 5.22
CA ALA A 105 -13.98 -3.10 6.26
C ALA A 105 -12.52 -2.84 5.85
N LEU A 106 -11.72 -2.32 6.77
CA LEU A 106 -10.31 -1.98 6.56
C LEU A 106 -9.45 -2.57 7.68
N ASP A 107 -8.51 -3.45 7.33
CA ASP A 107 -7.54 -4.01 8.28
C ASP A 107 -6.13 -3.50 7.99
N VAL A 108 -5.70 -2.51 8.73
CA VAL A 108 -4.36 -1.90 8.65
C VAL A 108 -3.46 -2.26 9.83
N ARG A 109 -3.83 -3.25 10.63
CA ARG A 109 -3.11 -3.59 11.88
C ARG A 109 -1.66 -4.04 11.66
N LYS A 110 -1.32 -4.56 10.48
CA LYS A 110 0.07 -4.93 10.13
C LYS A 110 0.90 -3.76 9.58
N CYS A 111 0.27 -2.65 9.20
CA CYS A 111 0.94 -1.45 8.72
C CYS A 111 1.45 -0.60 9.90
N ILE A 112 2.27 -1.20 10.75
CA ILE A 112 2.68 -0.64 12.06
C ILE A 112 3.46 0.67 11.98
N PHE A 113 3.97 1.02 10.81
CA PHE A 113 4.69 2.28 10.55
C PHE A 113 3.78 3.39 10.00
N MET A 114 2.45 3.15 9.94
CA MET A 114 1.48 4.12 9.42
C MET A 114 1.55 5.43 10.19
N GLU A 115 1.78 6.52 9.44
CA GLU A 115 1.83 7.89 9.92
C GLU A 115 0.57 8.67 9.54
N GLN A 116 0.03 8.42 8.35
CA GLN A 116 -1.15 9.10 7.82
C GLN A 116 -2.12 8.09 7.21
N LEU A 117 -3.37 8.18 7.60
CA LEU A 117 -4.46 7.38 7.05
C LEU A 117 -5.61 8.30 6.68
N ASN A 118 -5.98 8.28 5.41
CA ASN A 118 -7.21 8.87 4.90
C ASN A 118 -8.10 7.75 4.37
N CYS A 119 -9.18 7.46 5.06
CA CYS A 119 -10.20 6.51 4.66
C CYS A 119 -11.60 7.15 4.60
N SER A 120 -11.63 8.48 4.44
CA SER A 120 -12.89 9.23 4.38
C SER A 120 -13.76 8.85 3.17
N GLY A 121 -15.06 9.09 3.26
CA GLY A 121 -15.98 8.83 2.15
C GLY A 121 -16.03 7.36 1.74
N ASN A 122 -16.15 6.46 2.72
CA ASN A 122 -16.33 5.03 2.54
C ASN A 122 -17.58 4.54 3.30
N ALA A 123 -17.78 3.24 3.42
CA ALA A 123 -18.88 2.61 4.15
C ALA A 123 -18.38 1.83 5.38
N LEU A 124 -17.34 2.34 6.06
CA LEU A 124 -16.77 1.67 7.23
C LEU A 124 -17.72 1.75 8.43
N ILE A 125 -18.06 0.61 9.01
CA ILE A 125 -18.86 0.53 10.24
C ILE A 125 -17.98 0.45 11.51
N SER A 126 -16.72 0.09 11.34
CA SER A 126 -15.69 0.04 12.40
C SER A 126 -14.32 0.25 11.82
N LEU A 127 -13.40 0.79 12.62
CA LEU A 127 -12.00 0.98 12.27
C LEU A 127 -11.12 0.64 13.47
N ASP A 128 -10.27 -0.39 13.32
CA ASP A 128 -9.29 -0.77 14.34
C ASP A 128 -7.90 -0.23 13.97
N ILE A 129 -7.48 0.80 14.69
CA ILE A 129 -6.17 1.45 14.55
C ILE A 129 -5.25 1.14 15.74
N LYS A 130 -5.60 0.12 16.53
CA LYS A 130 -4.77 -0.30 17.65
C LYS A 130 -3.38 -0.72 17.20
N GLY A 131 -2.36 -0.17 17.86
CA GLY A 131 -0.96 -0.48 17.54
C GLY A 131 -0.32 0.40 16.49
N LEU A 132 -1.07 1.27 15.80
CA LEU A 132 -0.53 2.27 14.89
C LEU A 132 0.05 3.45 15.69
N ARG A 133 1.22 3.24 16.30
CA ARG A 133 1.82 4.16 17.28
C ARG A 133 2.36 5.45 16.66
N PHE A 134 2.62 5.44 15.36
CA PHE A 134 3.14 6.60 14.61
C PHE A 134 2.05 7.39 13.91
N LEU A 135 0.78 6.93 13.99
CA LEU A 135 -0.34 7.59 13.34
C LEU A 135 -0.53 9.00 13.93
N ASN A 136 -0.20 10.02 13.12
CA ASN A 136 -0.32 11.43 13.47
C ASN A 136 -1.47 12.15 12.75
N ARG A 137 -1.94 11.61 11.62
CA ARG A 137 -3.09 12.12 10.87
C ARG A 137 -4.06 10.99 10.54
N LEU A 138 -5.31 11.20 10.91
CA LEU A 138 -6.42 10.30 10.59
C LEU A 138 -7.60 11.10 10.06
N ASP A 139 -8.01 10.77 8.84
CA ASP A 139 -9.29 11.18 8.30
C ASP A 139 -10.16 9.95 8.08
N CYS A 140 -11.22 9.82 8.84
CA CYS A 140 -12.24 8.78 8.73
C CYS A 140 -13.65 9.39 8.66
N SER A 141 -13.75 10.67 8.25
CA SER A 141 -15.01 11.36 8.03
C SER A 141 -15.85 10.68 6.93
N ASP A 142 -17.13 11.01 6.87
CA ASP A 142 -18.04 10.46 5.86
C ASP A 142 -18.01 8.93 5.77
N ASN A 143 -18.14 8.27 6.94
CA ASN A 143 -18.25 6.83 7.10
C ASN A 143 -19.42 6.50 8.05
N ASP A 144 -19.75 5.21 8.22
CA ASP A 144 -20.79 4.73 9.15
C ASP A 144 -20.22 4.38 10.54
N LEU A 145 -19.12 5.00 10.94
CA LEU A 145 -18.46 4.72 12.22
C LEU A 145 -19.29 5.24 13.38
N THR A 146 -19.65 4.35 14.31
CA THR A 146 -20.35 4.75 15.55
C THR A 146 -19.38 5.03 16.71
N TYR A 147 -18.14 4.54 16.59
CA TYR A 147 -17.13 4.64 17.63
C TYR A 147 -15.73 4.42 17.04
N ILE A 148 -14.75 5.14 17.58
CA ILE A 148 -13.32 4.92 17.32
C ILE A 148 -12.52 4.92 18.60
N ASN A 149 -11.61 3.93 18.77
CA ASN A 149 -10.74 3.84 19.96
C ASN A 149 -9.37 4.42 19.68
N LEU A 150 -9.06 5.55 20.28
CA LEU A 150 -7.80 6.28 20.14
C LEU A 150 -6.79 6.02 21.27
N ALA A 151 -7.10 5.14 22.20
CA ALA A 151 -6.34 4.97 23.45
C ALA A 151 -4.85 4.61 23.25
N THR A 152 -4.48 4.06 22.10
CA THR A 152 -3.10 3.64 21.79
C THR A 152 -2.38 4.54 20.77
N ASN A 153 -3.03 5.60 20.30
CA ASN A 153 -2.54 6.47 19.22
C ASN A 153 -2.06 7.82 19.78
N ALA A 154 -1.10 7.77 20.70
CA ALA A 154 -0.60 8.96 21.42
C ALA A 154 0.09 10.00 20.50
N ALA A 155 0.50 9.61 19.29
CA ALA A 155 1.09 10.51 18.30
C ALA A 155 0.04 11.27 17.46
N LEU A 156 -1.27 11.01 17.65
CA LEU A 156 -2.31 11.59 16.83
C LEU A 156 -2.45 13.10 17.09
N GLU A 157 -2.21 13.89 16.06
CA GLU A 157 -2.28 15.36 16.08
C GLU A 157 -3.53 15.89 15.36
N ASN A 158 -3.94 15.21 14.31
CA ASN A 158 -5.04 15.64 13.47
C ASN A 158 -6.05 14.50 13.28
N LEU A 159 -7.31 14.78 13.60
CA LEU A 159 -8.42 13.83 13.48
C LEU A 159 -9.62 14.51 12.81
N TRP A 160 -10.15 13.88 11.76
CA TRP A 160 -11.43 14.18 11.14
C TRP A 160 -12.31 12.93 11.19
N CYS A 161 -13.49 13.03 11.82
CA CYS A 161 -14.38 11.90 12.10
C CYS A 161 -15.87 12.27 12.08
N GLY A 162 -16.22 13.31 11.32
CA GLY A 162 -17.59 13.82 11.14
C GLY A 162 -18.32 13.16 10.00
#